data_179a7a56725d90b0cf9d94a59e4ae08b
#
_entry.id   179a7a56725d90b0cf9d94a59e4ae08b
#
_cell.length_a   1.000
_cell.length_b   1.000
_cell.length_c   1.000
_cell.angle_alpha   90.00
_cell.angle_beta   90.00
_cell.angle_gamma   90.00
#
_symmetry.space_group_name_H-M   'P 1'
#
loop_
_entity.id
_entity.type
_entity.pdbx_description
1 polymer ?
#
loop_
_entity_poly.entity_id
_entity_poly.type
_entity_poly.pdbx_seq_one_letter_code
_entity_poly.pdbx_strand_id
1 'polypeptide(L)'
;MPEKKKEQVLSVRDLDITFKTTAGPVHAIRGVNIDLYKGETVALVGESGSGKSVTMKAAMGILAQNAIVNSGSIQFSYHHADGSPETVDLLQKDKKWIRRHINGKRIAMVFQDPMTSLDPTMPIGKQIMEGMLWHYKMPKDAAYKKAVQLLEEVGITDAEKRMKSYPHQLSGGMRQRVVIAIALACDPDLLICDEPTTALDVTIQAKILELIRSIQRERGISVIYITHDLGVVAKVADYVDVMYAGKIVETGTIDEIFYEPRHPYTWGLLSAMPDLDTADDRLYTIPGSPPNLLHEKPGDAFAPRNRFALNIDDEIDPPMFKISDTHYAATWLLDPRAPKVEMP
;
A
#
# COMPACT_ATOMS: atom_id res chain seq x y z
N MET A 1 -10.12 -26.06 -17.77
CA MET A 1 -8.68 -26.12 -17.47
C MET A 1 -8.59 -25.96 -15.96
N PRO A 2 -7.77 -26.72 -15.21
CA PRO A 2 -7.62 -26.47 -13.79
C PRO A 2 -7.09 -25.04 -13.62
N GLU A 3 -7.76 -24.23 -12.80
CA GLU A 3 -7.28 -22.92 -12.40
C GLU A 3 -5.87 -23.09 -11.85
N LYS A 4 -4.88 -22.47 -12.49
CA LYS A 4 -3.52 -22.39 -11.95
C LYS A 4 -3.64 -21.69 -10.61
N LYS A 5 -3.35 -22.39 -9.52
CA LYS A 5 -3.26 -21.83 -8.19
C LYS A 5 -2.35 -20.61 -8.27
N LYS A 6 -2.89 -19.40 -8.06
CA LYS A 6 -2.10 -18.16 -8.10
C LYS A 6 -0.98 -18.26 -7.08
N GLU A 7 0.24 -17.89 -7.47
CA GLU A 7 1.41 -17.90 -6.61
C GLU A 7 1.31 -16.72 -5.62
N GLN A 8 1.28 -17.03 -4.32
CA GLN A 8 1.22 -16.01 -3.27
C GLN A 8 2.62 -15.42 -3.03
N VAL A 9 2.73 -14.10 -3.14
CA VAL A 9 3.98 -13.34 -2.93
C VAL A 9 4.08 -12.82 -1.51
N LEU A 10 2.98 -12.26 -0.97
CA LEU A 10 2.92 -11.76 0.40
C LEU A 10 1.68 -12.27 1.09
N SER A 11 1.82 -12.70 2.34
CA SER A 11 0.74 -13.08 3.22
C SER A 11 0.96 -12.49 4.60
N VAL A 12 0.11 -11.56 5.00
CA VAL A 12 0.07 -10.98 6.35
C VAL A 12 -1.04 -11.66 7.12
N ARG A 13 -0.77 -12.13 8.33
CA ARG A 13 -1.75 -12.80 9.18
C ARG A 13 -1.71 -12.27 10.60
N ASP A 14 -2.88 -11.87 11.08
CA ASP A 14 -3.15 -11.44 12.45
C ASP A 14 -2.12 -10.43 12.99
N LEU A 15 -1.65 -9.55 12.08
CA LEU A 15 -0.62 -8.56 12.42
C LEU A 15 -1.16 -7.57 13.44
N ASP A 16 -0.45 -7.46 14.56
CA ASP A 16 -0.81 -6.60 15.68
C ASP A 16 0.39 -5.76 16.11
N ILE A 17 0.21 -4.42 16.14
CA ILE A 17 1.30 -3.48 16.44
C ILE A 17 0.83 -2.36 17.36
N THR A 18 1.59 -2.12 18.43
CA THR A 18 1.40 -1.02 19.37
C THR A 18 2.61 -0.09 19.35
N PHE A 19 2.36 1.22 19.38
CA PHE A 19 3.41 2.23 19.58
C PHE A 19 3.42 2.71 21.03
N LYS A 20 4.59 2.69 21.67
CA LYS A 20 4.79 3.36 22.96
C LYS A 20 4.95 4.85 22.72
N THR A 21 4.05 5.66 23.28
CA THR A 21 4.14 7.13 23.24
C THR A 21 4.17 7.71 24.64
N THR A 22 4.54 8.97 24.79
CA THR A 22 4.51 9.69 26.06
C THR A 22 3.09 9.83 26.64
N ALA A 23 2.07 9.82 25.78
CA ALA A 23 0.66 9.90 26.17
C ALA A 23 0.05 8.53 26.52
N GLY A 24 0.75 7.43 26.24
CA GLY A 24 0.28 6.06 26.45
C GLY A 24 0.51 5.16 25.21
N PRO A 25 0.14 3.89 25.29
CA PRO A 25 0.23 2.97 24.17
C PRO A 25 -0.84 3.30 23.11
N VAL A 26 -0.45 3.31 21.83
CA VAL A 26 -1.35 3.49 20.69
C VAL A 26 -1.41 2.16 19.93
N HIS A 27 -2.55 1.50 19.95
CA HIS A 27 -2.78 0.22 19.26
C HIS A 27 -3.07 0.48 17.77
N ALA A 28 -2.03 0.60 16.99
CA ALA A 28 -2.10 1.11 15.63
C ALA A 28 -2.52 0.08 14.58
N ILE A 29 -2.23 -1.21 14.80
CA ILE A 29 -2.60 -2.33 13.91
C ILE A 29 -3.20 -3.42 14.77
N ARG A 30 -4.37 -3.92 14.37
CA ARG A 30 -5.24 -4.77 15.17
C ARG A 30 -5.73 -5.98 14.37
N GLY A 31 -4.91 -7.03 14.26
CA GLY A 31 -5.26 -8.28 13.58
C GLY A 31 -5.42 -8.12 12.05
N VAL A 32 -4.52 -7.40 11.40
CA VAL A 32 -4.58 -7.17 9.95
C VAL A 32 -4.19 -8.41 9.17
N ASN A 33 -5.00 -8.74 8.17
CA ASN A 33 -4.78 -9.84 7.22
C ASN A 33 -4.77 -9.28 5.79
N ILE A 34 -3.73 -9.59 5.00
CA ILE A 34 -3.56 -9.15 3.61
C ILE A 34 -2.97 -10.30 2.80
N ASP A 35 -3.50 -10.51 1.60
CA ASP A 35 -2.98 -11.45 0.61
C ASP A 35 -2.60 -10.71 -0.67
N LEU A 36 -1.43 -11.04 -1.21
CA LEU A 36 -0.97 -10.53 -2.50
C LEU A 36 -0.43 -11.68 -3.33
N TYR A 37 -0.93 -11.81 -4.55
CA TYR A 37 -0.50 -12.82 -5.49
C TYR A 37 0.37 -12.20 -6.60
N LYS A 38 1.13 -13.07 -7.26
CA LYS A 38 2.10 -12.65 -8.29
C LYS A 38 1.44 -11.91 -9.44
N GLY A 39 2.01 -10.74 -9.75
CA GLY A 39 1.54 -9.88 -10.82
C GLY A 39 0.22 -9.16 -10.53
N GLU A 40 -0.30 -9.22 -9.29
CA GLU A 40 -1.49 -8.49 -8.87
C GLU A 40 -1.12 -7.15 -8.22
N THR A 41 -2.07 -6.23 -8.29
CA THR A 41 -2.06 -4.98 -7.53
C THR A 41 -3.14 -5.00 -6.47
N VAL A 42 -2.74 -4.92 -5.20
CA VAL A 42 -3.65 -4.72 -4.05
C VAL A 42 -3.59 -3.27 -3.62
N ALA A 43 -4.74 -2.59 -3.59
CA ALA A 43 -4.85 -1.26 -3.03
C ALA A 43 -5.23 -1.32 -1.55
N LEU A 44 -4.43 -0.69 -0.69
CA LEU A 44 -4.73 -0.50 0.72
C LEU A 44 -5.25 0.92 0.93
N VAL A 45 -6.56 1.06 1.18
CA VAL A 45 -7.26 2.36 1.20
C VAL A 45 -7.81 2.70 2.58
N GLY A 46 -8.03 3.99 2.83
CA GLY A 46 -8.61 4.48 4.08
C GLY A 46 -8.07 5.86 4.45
N GLU A 47 -8.66 6.49 5.47
CA GLU A 47 -8.25 7.81 5.96
C GLU A 47 -6.80 7.82 6.48
N SER A 48 -6.21 9.01 6.58
CA SER A 48 -4.90 9.20 7.20
C SER A 48 -4.92 8.68 8.65
N GLY A 49 -3.85 7.97 9.04
CA GLY A 49 -3.76 7.37 10.38
C GLY A 49 -4.45 6.02 10.54
N SER A 50 -5.09 5.46 9.51
CA SER A 50 -5.74 4.14 9.61
C SER A 50 -4.78 2.94 9.75
N GLY A 51 -3.45 3.15 9.56
CA GLY A 51 -2.43 2.10 9.76
C GLY A 51 -1.77 1.58 8.48
N LYS A 52 -2.21 1.99 7.29
CA LYS A 52 -1.75 1.50 5.98
C LYS A 52 -0.22 1.43 5.84
N SER A 53 0.43 2.57 5.96
CA SER A 53 1.90 2.66 5.83
C SER A 53 2.64 1.92 6.96
N VAL A 54 2.05 1.83 8.16
CA VAL A 54 2.63 1.10 9.30
C VAL A 54 2.70 -0.40 8.98
N THR A 55 1.62 -0.96 8.42
CA THR A 55 1.54 -2.36 8.01
C THR A 55 2.66 -2.71 7.02
N MET A 56 2.87 -1.88 6.01
CA MET A 56 3.92 -2.13 5.00
C MET A 56 5.33 -1.85 5.55
N LYS A 57 5.50 -0.88 6.43
CA LYS A 57 6.79 -0.66 7.13
C LYS A 57 7.17 -1.84 8.02
N ALA A 58 6.19 -2.57 8.57
CA ALA A 58 6.45 -3.82 9.30
C ALA A 58 7.04 -4.88 8.37
N ALA A 59 6.48 -5.07 7.18
CA ALA A 59 7.01 -6.01 6.18
C ALA A 59 8.45 -5.69 5.76
N MET A 60 8.82 -4.42 5.74
CA MET A 60 10.18 -3.97 5.43
C MET A 60 11.13 -3.92 6.63
N GLY A 61 10.67 -4.22 7.84
CA GLY A 61 11.48 -4.14 9.05
C GLY A 61 11.99 -2.72 9.39
N ILE A 62 11.27 -1.67 8.92
CA ILE A 62 11.61 -0.26 9.12
C ILE A 62 10.64 0.47 10.06
N LEU A 63 9.97 -0.27 10.93
CA LEU A 63 9.16 0.33 11.99
C LEU A 63 9.99 1.24 12.88
N ALA A 64 9.35 2.28 13.41
CA ALA A 64 9.94 3.18 14.38
C ALA A 64 10.39 2.42 15.65
N GLN A 65 11.37 2.97 16.38
CA GLN A 65 11.96 2.28 17.54
C GLN A 65 10.97 2.04 18.69
N ASN A 66 9.94 2.86 18.78
CA ASN A 66 8.89 2.76 19.80
C ASN A 66 7.73 1.83 19.37
N ALA A 67 7.80 1.21 18.19
CA ALA A 67 6.84 0.20 17.76
C ALA A 67 7.16 -1.17 18.36
N ILE A 68 6.11 -1.87 18.79
CA ILE A 68 6.15 -3.26 19.27
C ILE A 68 5.21 -4.07 18.38
N VAL A 69 5.72 -5.12 17.76
CA VAL A 69 4.90 -6.15 17.14
C VAL A 69 4.46 -7.10 18.24
N ASN A 70 3.16 -7.13 18.52
CA ASN A 70 2.60 -7.95 19.59
C ASN A 70 2.38 -9.39 19.12
N SER A 71 1.88 -9.55 17.89
CA SER A 71 1.60 -10.86 17.28
C SER A 71 1.55 -10.76 15.76
N GLY A 72 1.35 -11.90 15.11
CA GLY A 72 1.15 -12.05 13.67
C GLY A 72 2.35 -12.63 12.95
N SER A 73 2.20 -12.79 11.64
CA SER A 73 3.26 -13.23 10.73
C SER A 73 3.20 -12.47 9.41
N ILE A 74 4.35 -12.29 8.76
CA ILE A 74 4.46 -11.71 7.42
C ILE A 74 5.28 -12.67 6.57
N GLN A 75 4.60 -13.56 5.85
CA GLN A 75 5.22 -14.51 4.94
C GLN A 75 5.50 -13.85 3.59
N PHE A 76 6.73 -13.86 3.15
CA PHE A 76 7.13 -13.36 1.84
C PHE A 76 7.78 -14.48 1.03
N SER A 77 7.25 -14.73 -0.16
CA SER A 77 7.69 -15.78 -1.08
C SER A 77 8.37 -15.17 -2.30
N TYR A 78 9.51 -15.71 -2.67
CA TYR A 78 10.28 -15.29 -3.84
C TYR A 78 11.07 -16.47 -4.44
N HIS A 79 11.62 -16.28 -5.64
CA HIS A 79 12.47 -17.28 -6.29
C HIS A 79 13.93 -16.83 -6.28
N HIS A 80 14.83 -17.79 -6.06
CA HIS A 80 16.26 -17.61 -6.28
C HIS A 80 16.61 -17.55 -7.77
N ALA A 81 17.85 -17.18 -8.08
CA ALA A 81 18.35 -17.14 -9.46
C ALA A 81 18.32 -18.51 -10.17
N ASP A 82 18.35 -19.59 -9.42
CA ASP A 82 18.24 -20.98 -9.90
C ASP A 82 16.77 -21.44 -10.07
N GLY A 83 15.80 -20.55 -9.78
CA GLY A 83 14.37 -20.82 -9.86
C GLY A 83 13.79 -21.53 -8.63
N SER A 84 14.60 -21.86 -7.61
CA SER A 84 14.07 -22.47 -6.38
C SER A 84 13.24 -21.47 -5.57
N PRO A 85 12.02 -21.87 -5.09
CA PRO A 85 11.19 -21.00 -4.26
C PRO A 85 11.70 -20.95 -2.82
N GLU A 86 11.62 -19.80 -2.20
CA GLU A 86 11.84 -19.60 -0.76
C GLU A 86 10.70 -18.77 -0.17
N THR A 87 10.21 -19.17 1.01
CA THR A 87 9.26 -18.40 1.80
C THR A 87 9.86 -18.11 3.16
N VAL A 88 9.80 -16.85 3.57
CA VAL A 88 10.38 -16.39 4.83
C VAL A 88 9.35 -15.60 5.63
N ASP A 89 9.32 -15.80 6.95
CA ASP A 89 8.60 -14.89 7.84
C ASP A 89 9.49 -13.69 8.16
N LEU A 90 9.09 -12.52 7.66
CA LEU A 90 9.87 -11.29 7.81
C LEU A 90 9.92 -10.82 9.27
N LEU A 91 8.91 -11.12 10.10
CA LEU A 91 8.90 -10.75 11.52
C LEU A 91 9.91 -11.57 12.34
N GLN A 92 10.32 -12.75 11.85
CA GLN A 92 11.31 -13.61 12.50
C GLN A 92 12.76 -13.29 12.09
N LYS A 93 12.95 -12.35 11.15
CA LYS A 93 14.29 -11.95 10.69
C LYS A 93 14.76 -10.69 11.38
N ASP A 94 16.05 -10.61 11.67
CA ASP A 94 16.63 -9.38 12.20
C ASP A 94 16.71 -8.27 11.13
N LYS A 95 16.78 -7.02 11.58
CA LYS A 95 16.81 -5.84 10.69
C LYS A 95 18.00 -5.84 9.73
N LYS A 96 19.17 -6.45 10.11
CA LYS A 96 20.35 -6.51 9.24
C LYS A 96 20.12 -7.50 8.11
N TRP A 97 19.49 -8.64 8.41
CA TRP A 97 19.16 -9.64 7.42
C TRP A 97 18.16 -9.09 6.41
N ILE A 98 17.04 -8.46 6.90
CA ILE A 98 16.03 -7.84 6.03
C ILE A 98 16.66 -6.79 5.12
N ARG A 99 17.48 -5.88 5.66
CA ARG A 99 18.15 -4.85 4.87
C ARG A 99 19.08 -5.43 3.79
N ARG A 100 19.71 -6.57 4.05
CA ARG A 100 20.66 -7.18 3.11
C ARG A 100 20.00 -8.03 2.04
N HIS A 101 18.89 -8.72 2.37
CA HIS A 101 18.32 -9.75 1.51
C HIS A 101 16.97 -9.34 0.90
N ILE A 102 16.25 -8.44 1.54
CA ILE A 102 14.88 -8.06 1.16
C ILE A 102 14.81 -6.62 0.65
N ASN A 103 15.16 -5.62 1.49
CA ASN A 103 14.96 -4.21 1.17
C ASN A 103 15.78 -3.77 -0.04
N GLY A 104 15.10 -3.16 -1.02
CA GLY A 104 15.68 -2.68 -2.27
C GLY A 104 16.12 -3.79 -3.24
N LYS A 105 16.10 -5.06 -2.82
CA LYS A 105 16.47 -6.21 -3.64
C LYS A 105 15.24 -7.01 -4.09
N ARG A 106 14.34 -7.30 -3.15
CA ARG A 106 13.14 -8.11 -3.37
C ARG A 106 11.86 -7.30 -3.14
N ILE A 107 11.88 -6.46 -2.11
CA ILE A 107 10.81 -5.52 -1.82
C ILE A 107 11.39 -4.11 -1.94
N ALA A 108 10.81 -3.31 -2.80
CA ALA A 108 11.13 -1.90 -2.94
C ALA A 108 9.94 -1.03 -2.52
N MET A 109 10.20 0.19 -2.07
CA MET A 109 9.17 1.12 -1.64
C MET A 109 9.39 2.50 -2.23
N VAL A 110 8.33 3.04 -2.83
CA VAL A 110 8.20 4.44 -3.23
C VAL A 110 7.47 5.17 -2.13
N PHE A 111 8.14 6.11 -1.46
CA PHE A 111 7.57 6.88 -0.36
C PHE A 111 6.78 8.10 -0.86
N GLN A 112 5.90 8.61 -0.02
CA GLN A 112 4.97 9.70 -0.29
C GLN A 112 5.65 10.99 -0.80
N ASP A 113 6.81 11.37 -0.25
CA ASP A 113 7.50 12.60 -0.59
C ASP A 113 8.83 12.32 -1.30
N PRO A 114 8.93 12.63 -2.61
CA PRO A 114 10.17 12.46 -3.36
C PRO A 114 11.27 13.43 -2.91
N MET A 115 10.92 14.52 -2.22
CA MET A 115 11.90 15.50 -1.72
C MET A 115 12.72 14.95 -0.57
N THR A 116 12.11 14.12 0.28
CA THR A 116 12.78 13.47 1.40
C THR A 116 13.41 12.14 1.03
N SER A 117 13.01 11.56 -0.11
CA SER A 117 13.50 10.26 -0.60
C SER A 117 14.83 10.35 -1.36
N LEU A 118 15.17 11.52 -1.91
CA LEU A 118 16.39 11.74 -2.67
C LEU A 118 17.41 12.54 -1.83
N ASP A 119 18.67 12.08 -1.84
CA ASP A 119 19.78 12.84 -1.25
C ASP A 119 20.06 14.09 -2.11
N PRO A 120 19.83 15.32 -1.59
CA PRO A 120 20.02 16.54 -2.35
C PRO A 120 21.49 16.81 -2.73
N THR A 121 22.44 16.18 -2.05
CA THR A 121 23.89 16.37 -2.23
C THR A 121 24.53 15.39 -3.21
N MET A 122 23.75 14.40 -3.68
CA MET A 122 24.23 13.35 -4.56
C MET A 122 23.52 13.39 -5.94
N PRO A 123 24.27 13.25 -7.07
CA PRO A 123 23.66 13.09 -8.39
C PRO A 123 22.71 11.89 -8.47
N ILE A 124 21.59 12.04 -9.20
CA ILE A 124 20.58 11.00 -9.29
C ILE A 124 21.11 9.67 -9.85
N GLY A 125 22.03 9.73 -10.81
CA GLY A 125 22.64 8.51 -11.37
C GLY A 125 23.38 7.66 -10.34
N LYS A 126 24.04 8.31 -9.37
CA LYS A 126 24.70 7.59 -8.27
C LYS A 126 23.67 6.93 -7.37
N GLN A 127 22.57 7.60 -7.06
CA GLN A 127 21.49 7.07 -6.22
C GLN A 127 20.80 5.86 -6.88
N ILE A 128 20.54 5.92 -8.19
CA ILE A 128 19.97 4.78 -8.94
C ILE A 128 20.92 3.58 -8.94
N MET A 129 22.21 3.82 -9.11
CA MET A 129 23.23 2.76 -9.16
C MET A 129 23.51 2.10 -7.79
N GLU A 130 23.23 2.79 -6.68
CA GLU A 130 23.62 2.38 -5.33
C GLU A 130 23.13 0.96 -4.99
N GLY A 131 21.86 0.66 -5.20
CA GLY A 131 21.27 -0.66 -4.95
C GLY A 131 21.94 -1.77 -5.76
N MET A 132 22.21 -1.54 -7.05
CA MET A 132 22.87 -2.50 -7.93
C MET A 132 24.32 -2.79 -7.50
N LEU A 133 25.05 -1.74 -7.12
CA LEU A 133 26.41 -1.87 -6.62
C LEU A 133 26.47 -2.59 -5.27
N TRP A 134 25.50 -2.31 -4.39
CA TRP A 134 25.45 -2.89 -3.05
C TRP A 134 25.00 -4.36 -3.05
N HIS A 135 23.88 -4.67 -3.67
CA HIS A 135 23.27 -6.00 -3.59
C HIS A 135 23.90 -7.02 -4.55
N TYR A 136 24.25 -6.58 -5.76
CA TYR A 136 24.74 -7.48 -6.83
C TYR A 136 26.21 -7.36 -7.11
N LYS A 137 26.92 -6.40 -6.48
CA LYS A 137 28.34 -6.12 -6.79
C LYS A 137 28.56 -5.89 -8.29
N MET A 138 27.55 -5.32 -8.95
CA MET A 138 27.55 -5.07 -10.40
C MET A 138 28.73 -4.16 -10.79
N PRO A 139 29.44 -4.43 -11.90
CA PRO A 139 30.47 -3.50 -12.41
C PRO A 139 29.88 -2.12 -12.67
N LYS A 140 30.63 -1.06 -12.36
CA LYS A 140 30.15 0.34 -12.46
C LYS A 140 29.61 0.68 -13.85
N ASP A 141 30.27 0.22 -14.93
CA ASP A 141 29.83 0.51 -16.30
C ASP A 141 28.51 -0.20 -16.64
N ALA A 142 28.31 -1.41 -16.15
CA ALA A 142 27.04 -2.13 -16.31
C ALA A 142 25.91 -1.45 -15.51
N ALA A 143 26.19 -1.06 -14.25
CA ALA A 143 25.24 -0.32 -13.42
C ALA A 143 24.87 1.04 -14.03
N TYR A 144 25.85 1.74 -14.62
CA TYR A 144 25.61 2.99 -15.32
C TYR A 144 24.67 2.83 -16.52
N LYS A 145 24.95 1.84 -17.40
CA LYS A 145 24.10 1.54 -18.54
C LYS A 145 22.68 1.17 -18.12
N LYS A 146 22.52 0.32 -17.12
CA LYS A 146 21.21 -0.04 -16.57
C LYS A 146 20.50 1.17 -15.98
N ALA A 147 21.19 2.06 -15.26
CA ALA A 147 20.60 3.27 -14.71
C ALA A 147 20.11 4.25 -15.80
N VAL A 148 20.83 4.39 -16.92
CA VAL A 148 20.37 5.16 -18.09
C VAL A 148 19.10 4.55 -18.67
N GLN A 149 19.07 3.23 -18.91
CA GLN A 149 17.89 2.52 -19.40
C GLN A 149 16.67 2.70 -18.47
N LEU A 150 16.86 2.62 -17.15
CA LEU A 150 15.79 2.87 -16.18
C LEU A 150 15.25 4.30 -16.25
N LEU A 151 16.13 5.30 -16.43
CA LEU A 151 15.68 6.69 -16.62
C LEU A 151 14.85 6.85 -17.90
N GLU A 152 15.23 6.19 -19.00
CA GLU A 152 14.48 6.18 -20.25
C GLU A 152 13.12 5.49 -20.07
N GLU A 153 13.09 4.33 -19.41
CA GLU A 153 11.89 3.54 -19.12
C GLU A 153 10.86 4.35 -18.29
N VAL A 154 11.33 5.10 -17.29
CA VAL A 154 10.44 5.99 -16.53
C VAL A 154 10.12 7.30 -17.24
N GLY A 155 10.55 7.46 -18.51
CA GLY A 155 10.23 8.61 -19.37
C GLY A 155 11.01 9.88 -19.03
N ILE A 156 12.24 9.78 -18.54
CA ILE A 156 13.16 10.91 -18.39
C ILE A 156 13.90 11.13 -19.72
N THR A 157 13.68 12.26 -20.35
CA THR A 157 14.39 12.68 -21.57
C THR A 157 15.86 13.02 -21.29
N ASP A 158 16.74 12.81 -22.28
CA ASP A 158 18.20 13.04 -22.14
C ASP A 158 18.81 12.27 -20.95
N ALA A 159 18.40 11.02 -20.77
CA ALA A 159 18.71 10.19 -19.59
C ALA A 159 20.19 10.19 -19.23
N GLU A 160 21.09 10.00 -20.22
CA GLU A 160 22.54 9.97 -20.00
C GLU A 160 23.06 11.31 -19.43
N LYS A 161 22.57 12.45 -19.94
CA LYS A 161 22.92 13.77 -19.42
C LYS A 161 22.37 13.95 -18.02
N ARG A 162 21.15 13.45 -17.75
CA ARG A 162 20.49 13.56 -16.46
C ARG A 162 21.15 12.73 -15.36
N MET A 163 21.92 11.70 -15.66
CA MET A 163 22.70 10.94 -14.68
C MET A 163 23.57 11.83 -13.78
N LYS A 164 24.02 12.99 -14.28
CA LYS A 164 24.85 13.96 -13.53
C LYS A 164 24.02 15.02 -12.82
N SER A 165 22.70 15.07 -13.03
CA SER A 165 21.82 16.07 -12.41
C SER A 165 21.60 15.77 -10.93
N TYR A 166 21.42 16.83 -10.15
CA TYR A 166 21.03 16.77 -8.74
C TYR A 166 19.50 16.88 -8.58
N PRO A 167 18.91 16.39 -7.49
CA PRO A 167 17.46 16.45 -7.27
C PRO A 167 16.84 17.84 -7.45
N HIS A 168 17.50 18.90 -6.96
CA HIS A 168 17.01 20.27 -7.06
C HIS A 168 16.93 20.81 -8.51
N GLN A 169 17.60 20.17 -9.47
CA GLN A 169 17.58 20.52 -10.89
C GLN A 169 16.41 19.85 -11.66
N LEU A 170 15.59 19.06 -10.97
CA LEU A 170 14.49 18.31 -11.54
C LEU A 170 13.14 18.86 -11.06
N SER A 171 12.10 18.80 -11.92
CA SER A 171 10.73 19.06 -11.51
C SER A 171 10.20 18.00 -10.54
N GLY A 172 9.09 18.27 -9.84
CA GLY A 172 8.46 17.31 -8.91
C GLY A 172 8.16 15.96 -9.58
N GLY A 173 7.52 15.97 -10.74
CA GLY A 173 7.23 14.76 -11.51
C GLY A 173 8.48 14.03 -12.00
N MET A 174 9.57 14.75 -12.35
CA MET A 174 10.84 14.10 -12.70
C MET A 174 11.49 13.44 -11.48
N ARG A 175 11.45 14.08 -10.30
CA ARG A 175 11.95 13.48 -9.06
C ARG A 175 11.21 12.21 -8.72
N GLN A 176 9.88 12.21 -8.85
CA GLN A 176 9.05 11.01 -8.61
C GLN A 176 9.45 9.87 -9.55
N ARG A 177 9.66 10.15 -10.83
CA ARG A 177 10.14 9.16 -11.81
C ARG A 177 11.52 8.60 -11.45
N VAL A 178 12.42 9.46 -10.94
CA VAL A 178 13.74 9.01 -10.45
C VAL A 178 13.59 8.10 -9.22
N VAL A 179 12.70 8.43 -8.27
CA VAL A 179 12.43 7.55 -7.10
C VAL A 179 11.89 6.19 -7.54
N ILE A 180 11.01 6.16 -8.56
CA ILE A 180 10.51 4.91 -9.16
C ILE A 180 11.68 4.16 -9.83
N ALA A 181 12.55 4.81 -10.58
CA ALA A 181 13.73 4.19 -11.18
C ALA A 181 14.67 3.57 -10.13
N ILE A 182 14.88 4.25 -9.00
CA ILE A 182 15.65 3.71 -7.86
C ILE A 182 14.98 2.45 -7.30
N ALA A 183 13.66 2.48 -7.09
CA ALA A 183 12.91 1.34 -6.59
C ALA A 183 13.00 0.12 -7.52
N LEU A 184 13.05 0.35 -8.83
CA LEU A 184 13.14 -0.70 -9.86
C LEU A 184 14.56 -1.19 -10.15
N ALA A 185 15.59 -0.52 -9.64
CA ALA A 185 16.98 -0.76 -10.01
C ALA A 185 17.47 -2.19 -9.78
N CYS A 186 16.90 -2.87 -8.79
CA CYS A 186 17.24 -4.25 -8.43
C CYS A 186 16.22 -5.29 -8.89
N ASP A 187 15.28 -4.95 -9.77
CA ASP A 187 14.22 -5.83 -10.26
C ASP A 187 13.45 -6.53 -9.11
N PRO A 188 12.74 -5.76 -8.27
CA PRO A 188 12.07 -6.31 -7.10
C PRO A 188 10.89 -7.22 -7.49
N ASP A 189 10.55 -8.19 -6.62
CA ASP A 189 9.37 -9.04 -6.76
C ASP A 189 8.09 -8.30 -6.30
N LEU A 190 8.24 -7.35 -5.35
CA LEU A 190 7.17 -6.54 -4.78
C LEU A 190 7.56 -5.05 -4.76
N LEU A 191 6.68 -4.21 -5.31
CA LEU A 191 6.76 -2.76 -5.23
C LEU A 191 5.65 -2.22 -4.32
N ILE A 192 6.03 -1.53 -3.25
CA ILE A 192 5.11 -0.82 -2.37
C ILE A 192 5.10 0.66 -2.76
N CYS A 193 3.94 1.20 -3.11
CA CYS A 193 3.73 2.59 -3.47
C CYS A 193 2.94 3.29 -2.35
N ASP A 194 3.62 4.03 -1.46
CA ASP A 194 2.99 4.73 -0.34
C ASP A 194 2.65 6.17 -0.78
N GLU A 195 1.41 6.39 -1.19
CA GLU A 195 0.87 7.67 -1.69
C GLU A 195 1.79 8.35 -2.75
N PRO A 196 2.22 7.65 -3.80
CA PRO A 196 3.30 8.10 -4.67
C PRO A 196 2.96 9.32 -5.54
N THR A 197 1.73 9.81 -5.48
CA THR A 197 1.23 10.89 -6.34
C THR A 197 0.62 12.07 -5.58
N THR A 198 0.53 12.03 -4.26
CA THR A 198 -0.17 13.03 -3.43
C THR A 198 0.39 14.46 -3.58
N ALA A 199 1.69 14.61 -3.86
CA ALA A 199 2.34 15.91 -4.02
C ALA A 199 2.41 16.40 -5.49
N LEU A 200 1.66 15.75 -6.42
CA LEU A 200 1.74 16.03 -7.85
C LEU A 200 0.41 16.58 -8.38
N ASP A 201 0.49 17.38 -9.45
CA ASP A 201 -0.71 17.79 -10.17
C ASP A 201 -1.40 16.60 -10.87
N VAL A 202 -2.71 16.73 -11.13
CA VAL A 202 -3.57 15.65 -11.66
C VAL A 202 -3.03 15.06 -12.96
N THR A 203 -2.45 15.89 -13.84
CA THR A 203 -1.92 15.44 -15.13
C THR A 203 -0.66 14.58 -14.94
N ILE A 204 0.23 14.98 -14.05
CA ILE A 204 1.44 14.21 -13.72
C ILE A 204 1.06 12.95 -12.95
N GLN A 205 0.11 13.04 -12.03
CA GLN A 205 -0.44 11.89 -11.30
C GLN A 205 -0.90 10.80 -12.28
N ALA A 206 -1.75 11.13 -13.26
CA ALA A 206 -2.22 10.16 -14.26
C ALA A 206 -1.07 9.46 -15.00
N LYS A 207 -0.04 10.21 -15.38
CA LYS A 207 1.15 9.66 -16.08
C LYS A 207 1.99 8.74 -15.17
N ILE A 208 2.09 9.03 -13.88
CA ILE A 208 2.80 8.17 -12.92
C ILE A 208 2.02 6.86 -12.68
N LEU A 209 0.70 6.92 -12.59
CA LEU A 209 -0.14 5.74 -12.45
C LEU A 209 -0.02 4.80 -13.66
N GLU A 210 -0.10 5.37 -14.86
CA GLU A 210 0.08 4.62 -16.10
C GLU A 210 1.49 3.99 -16.16
N LEU A 211 2.52 4.72 -15.78
CA LEU A 211 3.89 4.22 -15.70
C LEU A 211 3.99 3.01 -14.75
N ILE A 212 3.49 3.11 -13.51
CA ILE A 212 3.52 2.00 -12.55
C ILE A 212 2.78 0.78 -13.10
N ARG A 213 1.62 0.99 -13.73
CA ARG A 213 0.82 -0.09 -14.32
C ARG A 213 1.52 -0.75 -15.52
N SER A 214 2.19 0.01 -16.41
CA SER A 214 2.95 -0.59 -17.51
C SER A 214 4.11 -1.42 -17.00
N ILE A 215 4.87 -0.90 -16.04
CA ILE A 215 5.98 -1.61 -15.40
C ILE A 215 5.50 -2.90 -14.71
N GLN A 216 4.40 -2.84 -13.96
CA GLN A 216 3.80 -4.00 -13.31
C GLN A 216 3.48 -5.10 -14.34
N ARG A 217 2.86 -4.73 -15.47
CA ARG A 217 2.51 -5.68 -16.54
C ARG A 217 3.72 -6.23 -17.29
N GLU A 218 4.65 -5.35 -17.67
CA GLU A 218 5.82 -5.71 -18.47
C GLU A 218 6.82 -6.57 -17.70
N ARG A 219 7.01 -6.28 -16.40
CA ARG A 219 7.97 -6.99 -15.55
C ARG A 219 7.35 -8.10 -14.71
N GLY A 220 6.00 -8.18 -14.66
CA GLY A 220 5.27 -9.17 -13.86
C GLY A 220 5.48 -9.02 -12.34
N ILE A 221 5.82 -7.79 -11.87
CA ILE A 221 5.97 -7.49 -10.45
C ILE A 221 4.61 -7.39 -9.77
N SER A 222 4.56 -7.68 -8.46
CA SER A 222 3.38 -7.46 -7.66
C SER A 222 3.42 -6.08 -7.02
N VAL A 223 2.26 -5.43 -6.83
CA VAL A 223 2.22 -4.06 -6.31
C VAL A 223 1.28 -3.96 -5.12
N ILE A 224 1.71 -3.29 -4.05
CA ILE A 224 0.80 -2.77 -3.02
C ILE A 224 0.72 -1.25 -3.18
N TYR A 225 -0.48 -0.75 -3.41
CA TYR A 225 -0.74 0.65 -3.61
C TYR A 225 -1.48 1.25 -2.41
N ILE A 226 -0.81 2.09 -1.63
CA ILE A 226 -1.39 2.76 -0.46
C ILE A 226 -1.88 4.13 -0.91
N THR A 227 -3.17 4.41 -0.68
CA THR A 227 -3.76 5.72 -0.99
C THR A 227 -5.04 5.95 -0.19
N HIS A 228 -5.47 7.20 -0.14
CA HIS A 228 -6.80 7.60 0.32
C HIS A 228 -7.73 7.99 -0.86
N ASP A 229 -7.22 8.00 -2.08
CA ASP A 229 -7.92 8.41 -3.30
C ASP A 229 -8.45 7.17 -4.05
N LEU A 230 -9.76 6.93 -3.96
CA LEU A 230 -10.44 5.83 -4.64
C LEU A 230 -10.44 5.99 -6.17
N GLY A 231 -10.38 7.22 -6.69
CA GLY A 231 -10.24 7.46 -8.12
C GLY A 231 -8.92 6.96 -8.70
N VAL A 232 -7.87 6.93 -7.87
CA VAL A 232 -6.59 6.28 -8.18
C VAL A 232 -6.75 4.76 -8.16
N VAL A 233 -7.39 4.23 -7.12
CA VAL A 233 -7.61 2.78 -6.92
C VAL A 233 -8.32 2.16 -8.12
N ALA A 234 -9.39 2.81 -8.60
CA ALA A 234 -10.17 2.37 -9.77
C ALA A 234 -9.31 2.17 -11.04
N LYS A 235 -8.16 2.84 -11.12
CA LYS A 235 -7.28 2.78 -12.30
C LYS A 235 -6.19 1.73 -12.21
N VAL A 236 -5.79 1.32 -11.00
CA VAL A 236 -4.57 0.52 -10.81
C VAL A 236 -4.79 -0.81 -10.10
N ALA A 237 -5.85 -0.94 -9.28
CA ALA A 237 -6.01 -2.10 -8.41
C ALA A 237 -6.75 -3.26 -9.08
N ASP A 238 -6.38 -4.49 -8.69
CA ASP A 238 -7.14 -5.72 -8.94
C ASP A 238 -7.99 -6.07 -7.70
N TYR A 239 -7.44 -5.83 -6.51
CA TYR A 239 -8.05 -6.05 -5.20
C TYR A 239 -7.93 -4.81 -4.32
N VAL A 240 -8.88 -4.65 -3.42
CA VAL A 240 -8.93 -3.51 -2.50
C VAL A 240 -9.14 -4.01 -1.07
N ASP A 241 -8.26 -3.56 -0.17
CA ASP A 241 -8.37 -3.72 1.27
C ASP A 241 -8.70 -2.35 1.88
N VAL A 242 -9.90 -2.19 2.41
CA VAL A 242 -10.34 -0.95 3.08
C VAL A 242 -9.96 -1.01 4.54
N MET A 243 -9.14 -0.05 4.97
CA MET A 243 -8.58 -0.03 6.32
C MET A 243 -9.10 1.14 7.13
N TYR A 244 -9.62 0.85 8.31
CA TYR A 244 -10.09 1.83 9.28
C TYR A 244 -9.57 1.52 10.68
N ALA A 245 -9.03 2.53 11.37
CA ALA A 245 -8.60 2.43 12.78
C ALA A 245 -7.76 1.18 13.10
N GLY A 246 -6.81 0.81 12.23
CA GLY A 246 -5.90 -0.32 12.41
C GLY A 246 -6.44 -1.68 12.00
N LYS A 247 -7.63 -1.77 11.42
CA LYS A 247 -8.26 -3.02 10.94
C LYS A 247 -8.61 -2.95 9.46
N ILE A 248 -8.60 -4.10 8.79
CA ILE A 248 -9.29 -4.25 7.49
C ILE A 248 -10.77 -4.41 7.79
N VAL A 249 -11.59 -3.50 7.28
CA VAL A 249 -13.05 -3.49 7.50
C VAL A 249 -13.82 -4.05 6.30
N GLU A 250 -13.23 -3.99 5.12
CA GLU A 250 -13.80 -4.61 3.91
C GLU A 250 -12.67 -5.00 2.96
N THR A 251 -12.78 -6.13 2.29
CA THR A 251 -11.86 -6.59 1.25
C THR A 251 -12.62 -7.22 0.10
N GLY A 252 -12.17 -7.00 -1.13
CA GLY A 252 -12.81 -7.56 -2.32
C GLY A 252 -12.07 -7.19 -3.60
N THR A 253 -12.55 -7.71 -4.73
CA THR A 253 -12.12 -7.23 -6.05
C THR A 253 -12.52 -5.77 -6.24
N ILE A 254 -11.88 -5.10 -7.19
CA ILE A 254 -12.21 -3.70 -7.52
C ILE A 254 -13.71 -3.54 -7.82
N ASP A 255 -14.30 -4.46 -8.56
CA ASP A 255 -15.72 -4.41 -8.93
C ASP A 255 -16.64 -4.60 -7.71
N GLU A 256 -16.32 -5.54 -6.80
CA GLU A 256 -17.10 -5.77 -5.59
C GLU A 256 -17.10 -4.55 -4.67
N ILE A 257 -15.93 -3.90 -4.48
CA ILE A 257 -15.81 -2.74 -3.61
C ILE A 257 -16.47 -1.49 -4.21
N PHE A 258 -16.44 -1.31 -5.54
CA PHE A 258 -16.99 -0.12 -6.17
C PHE A 258 -18.48 -0.23 -6.47
N TYR A 259 -18.97 -1.42 -6.84
CA TYR A 259 -20.37 -1.60 -7.26
C TYR A 259 -21.25 -2.31 -6.23
N GLU A 260 -20.66 -3.09 -5.32
CA GLU A 260 -21.37 -3.84 -4.29
C GLU A 260 -20.76 -3.69 -2.88
N PRO A 261 -20.35 -2.47 -2.45
CA PRO A 261 -19.76 -2.29 -1.14
C PRO A 261 -20.74 -2.67 -0.03
N ARG A 262 -20.23 -3.18 1.09
CA ARG A 262 -21.04 -3.68 2.21
C ARG A 262 -20.80 -2.93 3.52
N HIS A 263 -19.61 -2.41 3.70
CA HIS A 263 -19.27 -1.69 4.93
C HIS A 263 -19.69 -0.21 4.84
N PRO A 264 -20.40 0.37 5.84
CA PRO A 264 -20.82 1.77 5.82
C PRO A 264 -19.67 2.79 5.67
N TYR A 265 -18.48 2.46 6.14
CA TYR A 265 -17.29 3.28 5.91
C TYR A 265 -16.91 3.33 4.42
N THR A 266 -16.96 2.20 3.72
CA THR A 266 -16.70 2.13 2.27
C THR A 266 -17.75 2.93 1.50
N TRP A 267 -19.02 2.87 1.90
CA TRP A 267 -20.08 3.71 1.33
C TRP A 267 -19.74 5.19 1.45
N GLY A 268 -19.31 5.60 2.64
CA GLY A 268 -18.88 6.98 2.89
C GLY A 268 -17.70 7.43 2.06
N LEU A 269 -16.70 6.54 1.85
CA LEU A 269 -15.54 6.84 1.01
C LEU A 269 -15.95 6.99 -0.47
N LEU A 270 -16.81 6.11 -0.98
CA LEU A 270 -17.28 6.15 -2.37
C LEU A 270 -18.16 7.38 -2.61
N SER A 271 -19.08 7.68 -1.69
CA SER A 271 -19.99 8.84 -1.80
C SER A 271 -19.25 10.19 -1.67
N ALA A 272 -18.02 10.19 -1.16
CA ALA A 272 -17.18 11.40 -1.12
C ALA A 272 -16.41 11.64 -2.43
N MET A 273 -16.48 10.71 -3.41
CA MET A 273 -15.87 10.90 -4.72
C MET A 273 -16.66 11.92 -5.53
N PRO A 274 -16.01 12.86 -6.23
CA PRO A 274 -16.68 13.76 -7.15
C PRO A 274 -17.31 12.95 -8.29
N ASP A 275 -18.63 12.95 -8.36
CA ASP A 275 -19.37 12.42 -9.51
C ASP A 275 -19.61 13.56 -10.48
N LEU A 276 -19.16 13.42 -11.74
CA LEU A 276 -19.32 14.43 -12.78
C LEU A 276 -20.76 14.52 -13.29
N ASP A 277 -21.60 13.52 -13.00
CA ASP A 277 -22.98 13.41 -13.51
C ASP A 277 -24.06 13.83 -12.49
N THR A 278 -23.72 14.05 -11.23
CA THR A 278 -24.67 14.48 -10.22
C THR A 278 -24.73 16.01 -10.13
N ALA A 279 -25.92 16.57 -10.42
CA ALA A 279 -26.23 17.99 -10.28
C ALA A 279 -26.36 18.46 -8.81
N ASP A 280 -26.08 17.60 -7.84
CA ASP A 280 -26.18 17.91 -6.42
C ASP A 280 -24.81 18.34 -5.89
N ASP A 281 -24.66 19.64 -5.58
CA ASP A 281 -23.42 20.27 -5.07
C ASP A 281 -23.00 19.79 -3.65
N ARG A 282 -23.69 18.80 -3.08
CA ARG A 282 -23.39 18.27 -1.74
C ARG A 282 -22.69 16.93 -1.80
N LEU A 283 -21.36 16.96 -1.76
CA LEU A 283 -20.56 15.77 -1.49
C LEU A 283 -20.94 15.21 -0.11
N TYR A 284 -21.25 13.92 -0.06
CA TYR A 284 -21.43 13.23 1.20
C TYR A 284 -20.10 13.16 1.92
N THR A 285 -20.06 13.61 3.17
CA THR A 285 -18.87 13.53 4.03
C THR A 285 -19.14 12.58 5.19
N ILE A 286 -18.16 11.71 5.49
CA ILE A 286 -18.23 10.87 6.69
C ILE A 286 -18.19 11.79 7.92
N PRO A 287 -19.22 11.77 8.80
CA PRO A 287 -19.29 12.67 9.94
C PRO A 287 -18.19 12.41 10.96
N GLY A 288 -17.81 13.44 11.73
CA GLY A 288 -16.88 13.33 12.84
C GLY A 288 -15.42 13.13 12.41
N SER A 289 -14.59 12.68 13.35
CA SER A 289 -13.17 12.43 13.15
C SER A 289 -12.84 10.96 13.43
N PRO A 290 -11.77 10.41 12.83
CA PRO A 290 -11.27 9.08 13.17
C PRO A 290 -11.05 8.93 14.69
N PRO A 291 -11.21 7.71 15.25
CA PRO A 291 -11.08 7.48 16.68
C PRO A 291 -9.66 7.72 17.16
N ASN A 292 -9.54 8.15 18.41
CA ASN A 292 -8.25 8.24 19.07
C ASN A 292 -7.86 6.83 19.59
N LEU A 293 -6.86 6.22 18.96
CA LEU A 293 -6.36 4.88 19.28
C LEU A 293 -5.57 4.80 20.60
N LEU A 294 -5.40 5.92 21.33
CA LEU A 294 -4.91 5.92 22.72
C LEU A 294 -5.90 5.32 23.70
N HIS A 295 -7.20 5.45 23.41
CA HIS A 295 -8.29 5.00 24.27
C HIS A 295 -9.20 4.09 23.46
N GLU A 296 -8.75 2.85 23.28
CA GLU A 296 -9.53 1.85 22.58
C GLU A 296 -10.84 1.60 23.33
N LYS A 297 -11.96 1.74 22.60
CA LYS A 297 -13.28 1.39 23.10
C LYS A 297 -13.65 -0.01 22.62
N PRO A 298 -14.43 -0.77 23.40
CA PRO A 298 -15.03 -2.01 22.90
C PRO A 298 -15.94 -1.71 21.71
N GLY A 299 -16.20 -2.74 20.90
CA GLY A 299 -17.06 -2.62 19.74
C GLY A 299 -16.39 -2.08 18.47
N ASP A 300 -17.23 -1.79 17.48
CA ASP A 300 -16.78 -1.27 16.18
C ASP A 300 -16.23 0.15 16.32
N ALA A 301 -14.98 0.32 15.90
CA ALA A 301 -14.33 1.64 15.91
C ALA A 301 -15.04 2.66 14.99
N PHE A 302 -15.83 2.21 14.02
CA PHE A 302 -16.61 3.07 13.13
C PHE A 302 -18.00 3.42 13.69
N ALA A 303 -18.53 2.71 14.69
CA ALA A 303 -19.86 2.92 15.26
C ALA A 303 -20.21 4.41 15.53
N PRO A 304 -19.33 5.24 16.13
CA PRO A 304 -19.65 6.65 16.40
C PRO A 304 -19.85 7.51 15.13
N ARG A 305 -19.41 7.03 13.97
CA ARG A 305 -19.51 7.72 12.68
C ARG A 305 -20.51 7.03 11.73
N ASN A 306 -21.00 5.84 12.13
CA ASN A 306 -21.91 5.02 11.36
C ASN A 306 -23.36 5.39 11.68
N ARG A 307 -24.05 6.04 10.73
CA ARG A 307 -25.49 6.37 10.90
C ARG A 307 -26.41 5.16 10.98
N PHE A 308 -25.91 3.99 10.60
CA PHE A 308 -26.62 2.71 10.63
C PHE A 308 -26.13 1.81 11.77
N ALA A 309 -25.39 2.36 12.74
CA ALA A 309 -24.88 1.61 13.87
C ALA A 309 -26.01 0.94 14.65
N LEU A 310 -25.80 -0.30 15.02
CA LEU A 310 -26.68 -1.09 15.89
C LEU A 310 -26.12 -1.03 17.32
N ASN A 311 -26.96 -1.31 18.32
CA ASN A 311 -26.50 -1.33 19.73
C ASN A 311 -25.33 -2.26 19.95
N ILE A 312 -25.24 -3.38 19.22
CA ILE A 312 -24.14 -4.33 19.31
C ILE A 312 -22.80 -3.76 18.83
N ASP A 313 -22.82 -2.78 17.90
CA ASP A 313 -21.59 -2.12 17.42
C ASP A 313 -20.84 -1.38 18.55
N ASP A 314 -21.54 -0.95 19.61
CA ASP A 314 -20.92 -0.30 20.77
C ASP A 314 -20.27 -1.30 21.74
N GLU A 315 -20.60 -2.58 21.63
CA GLU A 315 -20.20 -3.60 22.61
C GLU A 315 -19.18 -4.61 22.04
N ILE A 316 -19.41 -5.05 20.80
CA ILE A 316 -18.67 -6.16 20.19
C ILE A 316 -18.21 -5.80 18.78
N ASP A 317 -16.91 -5.96 18.53
CA ASP A 317 -16.35 -5.84 17.18
C ASP A 317 -17.05 -6.81 16.20
N PRO A 318 -17.46 -6.34 15.00
CA PRO A 318 -18.04 -7.22 14.00
C PRO A 318 -16.97 -8.17 13.43
N PRO A 319 -17.31 -9.46 13.26
CA PRO A 319 -16.42 -10.38 12.56
C PRO A 319 -16.42 -10.08 11.06
N MET A 320 -15.43 -10.59 10.34
CA MET A 320 -15.42 -10.57 8.88
C MET A 320 -16.48 -11.56 8.34
N PHE A 321 -17.60 -11.02 7.84
CA PHE A 321 -18.62 -11.81 7.17
C PHE A 321 -18.21 -12.09 5.73
N LYS A 322 -18.37 -13.34 5.30
CA LYS A 322 -18.14 -13.75 3.90
C LYS A 322 -19.36 -13.39 3.06
N ILE A 323 -19.16 -12.62 1.98
CA ILE A 323 -20.19 -12.22 1.02
C ILE A 323 -20.05 -13.07 -0.27
N SER A 324 -18.82 -13.16 -0.80
CA SER A 324 -18.45 -14.01 -1.92
C SER A 324 -17.15 -14.78 -1.61
N ASP A 325 -16.56 -15.45 -2.58
CA ASP A 325 -15.25 -16.11 -2.40
C ASP A 325 -14.10 -15.11 -2.26
N THR A 326 -14.31 -13.88 -2.71
CA THR A 326 -13.33 -12.81 -2.73
C THR A 326 -13.73 -11.60 -1.88
N HIS A 327 -15.01 -11.47 -1.51
CA HIS A 327 -15.56 -10.31 -0.81
C HIS A 327 -15.92 -10.63 0.64
N TYR A 328 -15.37 -9.83 1.56
CA TYR A 328 -15.63 -9.92 2.99
C TYR A 328 -15.78 -8.53 3.59
N ALA A 329 -16.66 -8.38 4.60
CA ALA A 329 -16.82 -7.11 5.32
C ALA A 329 -17.10 -7.33 6.81
N ALA A 330 -16.53 -6.45 7.64
CA ALA A 330 -16.67 -6.47 9.09
C ALA A 330 -17.76 -5.49 9.53
N THR A 331 -19.01 -5.87 9.39
CA THR A 331 -20.16 -5.08 9.83
C THR A 331 -21.32 -5.96 10.30
N TRP A 332 -21.92 -5.62 11.44
CA TRP A 332 -23.09 -6.32 11.96
C TRP A 332 -24.34 -6.17 11.07
N LEU A 333 -24.34 -5.25 10.12
CA LEU A 333 -25.41 -5.13 9.12
C LEU A 333 -25.54 -6.36 8.21
N LEU A 334 -24.52 -7.22 8.17
CA LEU A 334 -24.52 -8.50 7.45
C LEU A 334 -25.04 -9.68 8.29
N ASP A 335 -25.27 -9.50 9.59
CA ASP A 335 -25.91 -10.53 10.41
C ASP A 335 -27.38 -10.75 9.92
N PRO A 336 -27.84 -12.00 9.76
CA PRO A 336 -29.19 -12.28 9.28
C PRO A 336 -30.32 -11.65 10.11
N ARG A 337 -30.05 -11.24 11.35
CA ARG A 337 -30.99 -10.58 12.26
C ARG A 337 -31.00 -9.06 12.13
N ALA A 338 -30.02 -8.48 11.43
CA ALA A 338 -29.90 -7.05 11.25
C ALA A 338 -31.02 -6.49 10.35
N PRO A 339 -31.44 -5.23 10.55
CA PRO A 339 -32.34 -4.57 9.63
C PRO A 339 -31.70 -4.43 8.24
N LYS A 340 -32.50 -4.60 7.19
CA LYS A 340 -32.02 -4.33 5.84
C LYS A 340 -31.84 -2.84 5.65
N VAL A 341 -30.65 -2.42 5.30
CA VAL A 341 -30.28 -1.04 4.96
C VAL A 341 -29.79 -1.01 3.52
N GLU A 342 -30.14 0.04 2.81
CA GLU A 342 -29.63 0.32 1.47
C GLU A 342 -28.51 1.34 1.56
N MET A 343 -27.56 1.24 0.65
CA MET A 343 -26.50 2.22 0.47
C MET A 343 -27.13 3.58 0.17
N PRO A 344 -26.73 4.66 0.85
CA PRO A 344 -27.27 6.00 0.65
C PRO A 344 -26.90 6.59 -0.71
#